data_ad29d635e22d1396d77c4c89081e6947
#
_entry.id   ad29d635e22d1396d77c4c89081e6947
#
_cell.length_a   1.000
_cell.length_b   1.000
_cell.length_c   1.000
_cell.angle_alpha   90.00
_cell.angle_beta   90.00
_cell.angle_gamma   90.00
#
_symmetry.space_group_name_H-M   'P 1'
#
loop_
_entity.id
_entity.type
_entity.pdbx_description
1 polymer ?
#
loop_
_entity_poly.entity_id
_entity_poly.type
_entity_poly.pdbx_seq_one_letter_code
_entity_poly.pdbx_strand_id
1 'polypeptide(L)'
;SEKAGLPAEEAEAYLKKGYSLNDRVGTSYLEKQYEETLQGKRSVKEIHLDKYGNMESVDTIEEGSKGNNIKLTIDLAFQDSVDALLKSYFNSELENGGAKYSEGVYAVALNPKTGAVLSMSGIKHDLKTGELTPDSLGTVTNVFVPGSVVKAATISSGWENGVLSGNQTLTDQSIVFQGSAPINSWYTQAYGSFPITAVQALEYSSNTYMVQTALGLMGQTYQPNMFVGTSNLESAMEKLRSTFGEYGLGTATGIDLPDESTGFVPKEYSFANYITNAFGQFDNYTPMQLAQYVATIANDG
;
A
#
# COMPACT_ATOMS: atom_id res chain seq x y z
N SER A 1 15.57 5.67 12.72
CA SER A 1 16.25 6.09 13.94
C SER A 1 17.71 5.66 13.92
N GLU A 2 18.59 6.52 14.42
CA GLU A 2 20.03 6.30 14.51
C GLU A 2 20.37 5.52 15.79
N LYS A 3 21.25 4.52 15.70
CA LYS A 3 21.69 3.72 16.85
C LYS A 3 23.21 3.73 16.94
N ALA A 4 23.76 3.79 18.16
CA ALA A 4 25.19 3.66 18.38
C ALA A 4 25.60 2.17 18.28
N GLY A 5 26.59 1.90 17.44
CA GLY A 5 27.07 0.57 17.11
C GLY A 5 26.28 -0.08 15.96
N LEU A 6 26.97 -0.93 15.22
CA LEU A 6 26.38 -1.64 14.09
C LEU A 6 25.33 -2.66 14.58
N PRO A 7 24.20 -2.82 13.86
CA PRO A 7 23.27 -3.91 14.10
C PRO A 7 24.00 -5.25 13.95
N ALA A 8 23.85 -6.18 14.90
CA ALA A 8 24.58 -7.44 14.91
C ALA A 8 24.37 -8.25 13.62
N GLU A 9 23.15 -8.24 13.10
CA GLU A 9 22.73 -8.98 11.92
C GLU A 9 23.32 -8.44 10.61
N GLU A 10 23.64 -7.12 10.56
CA GLU A 10 24.17 -6.42 9.39
C GLU A 10 25.66 -6.03 9.57
N ALA A 11 26.27 -6.31 10.72
CA ALA A 11 27.60 -5.84 11.08
C ALA A 11 28.68 -6.24 10.06
N GLU A 12 28.66 -7.49 9.57
CA GLU A 12 29.62 -7.97 8.57
C GLU A 12 29.52 -7.17 7.24
N ALA A 13 28.31 -6.83 6.83
CA ALA A 13 28.09 -6.05 5.60
C ALA A 13 28.62 -4.62 5.75
N TYR A 14 28.38 -3.98 6.89
CA TYR A 14 28.90 -2.65 7.19
C TYR A 14 30.43 -2.64 7.32
N LEU A 15 31.04 -3.64 8.00
CA LEU A 15 32.49 -3.77 8.10
C LEU A 15 33.15 -3.90 6.73
N LYS A 16 32.58 -4.66 5.80
CA LYS A 16 33.05 -4.77 4.40
C LYS A 16 33.00 -3.43 3.65
N LYS A 17 32.11 -2.53 4.03
CA LYS A 17 31.98 -1.17 3.50
C LYS A 17 32.89 -0.15 4.20
N GLY A 18 33.74 -0.59 5.16
CA GLY A 18 34.71 0.26 5.88
C GLY A 18 34.15 0.91 7.15
N TYR A 19 32.97 0.50 7.63
CA TYR A 19 32.47 0.94 8.92
C TYR A 19 33.23 0.26 10.07
N SER A 20 33.21 0.86 11.25
CA SER A 20 33.69 0.28 12.49
C SER A 20 32.52 -0.14 13.38
N LEU A 21 32.73 -1.10 14.28
CA LEU A 21 31.69 -1.64 15.16
C LEU A 21 30.91 -0.58 15.96
N ASN A 22 31.58 0.53 16.31
CA ASN A 22 30.97 1.61 17.09
C ASN A 22 30.35 2.72 16.23
N ASP A 23 30.25 2.52 14.90
CA ASP A 23 29.64 3.53 14.04
C ASP A 23 28.16 3.66 14.32
N ARG A 24 27.69 4.88 14.17
CA ARG A 24 26.28 5.20 14.18
C ARG A 24 25.75 4.99 12.78
N VAL A 25 24.68 4.21 12.66
CA VAL A 25 24.03 3.90 11.38
C VAL A 25 22.51 4.08 11.50
N GLY A 26 21.88 4.37 10.40
CA GLY A 26 20.42 4.36 10.29
C GLY A 26 19.87 2.94 10.46
N THR A 27 18.88 2.77 11.33
CA THR A 27 18.27 1.46 11.60
C THR A 27 16.86 1.32 11.05
N SER A 28 16.27 2.42 10.58
CA SER A 28 14.91 2.43 10.04
C SER A 28 14.65 3.66 9.17
N TYR A 29 13.57 3.65 8.42
CA TYR A 29 13.10 4.76 7.59
C TYR A 29 14.19 5.32 6.64
N LEU A 30 14.22 6.63 6.50
CA LEU A 30 15.12 7.34 5.59
C LEU A 30 16.60 7.19 5.98
N GLU A 31 16.93 7.15 7.28
CA GLU A 31 18.29 6.96 7.71
C GLU A 31 18.86 5.61 7.29
N LYS A 32 18.05 4.52 7.33
CA LYS A 32 18.46 3.21 6.84
C LYS A 32 18.57 3.20 5.31
N GLN A 33 17.57 3.74 4.62
CA GLN A 33 17.51 3.78 3.16
C GLN A 33 18.67 4.58 2.55
N TYR A 34 19.00 5.71 3.16
CA TYR A 34 19.99 6.65 2.66
C TYR A 34 21.29 6.66 3.48
N GLU A 35 21.58 5.61 4.23
CA GLU A 35 22.76 5.51 5.09
C GLU A 35 24.05 5.94 4.36
N GLU A 36 24.32 5.40 3.18
CA GLU A 36 25.53 5.71 2.40
C GLU A 36 25.59 7.17 1.94
N THR A 37 24.44 7.80 1.75
CA THR A 37 24.34 9.21 1.35
C THR A 37 24.54 10.15 2.54
N LEU A 38 23.97 9.76 3.68
CA LEU A 38 23.97 10.56 4.91
C LEU A 38 25.25 10.40 5.70
N GLN A 39 25.92 9.25 5.60
CA GLN A 39 27.17 8.96 6.27
C GLN A 39 28.29 9.79 5.67
N GLY A 40 28.96 10.58 6.49
CA GLY A 40 30.16 11.33 6.09
C GLY A 40 31.39 10.45 6.03
N LYS A 41 32.51 11.06 5.74
CA LYS A 41 33.86 10.47 5.91
C LYS A 41 34.42 10.85 7.24
N ARG A 42 35.05 9.90 7.92
CA ARG A 42 35.74 10.18 9.17
C ARG A 42 37.02 10.90 8.93
N SER A 43 37.41 11.74 9.90
CA SER A 43 38.81 12.21 10.03
C SER A 43 39.61 11.09 10.66
N VAL A 44 40.76 10.78 10.05
CA VAL A 44 41.78 9.88 10.62
C VAL A 44 42.90 10.75 11.14
N LYS A 45 43.19 10.57 12.43
CA LYS A 45 44.26 11.34 13.11
C LYS A 45 45.26 10.39 13.70
N GLU A 46 46.56 10.71 13.55
CA GLU A 46 47.65 10.05 14.20
C GLU A 46 48.02 10.85 15.46
N ILE A 47 48.05 10.15 16.59
CA ILE A 47 48.42 10.76 17.87
C ILE A 47 49.85 10.33 18.19
N HIS A 48 50.73 11.29 18.29
CA HIS A 48 52.12 11.08 18.73
C HIS A 48 52.21 11.25 20.24
N LEU A 49 52.82 10.27 20.90
CA LEU A 49 52.99 10.27 22.35
C LEU A 49 54.45 10.50 22.71
N ASP A 50 54.70 11.23 23.79
CA ASP A 50 56.02 11.36 24.38
C ASP A 50 56.46 10.04 25.08
N LYS A 51 57.71 9.99 25.56
CA LYS A 51 58.26 8.82 26.27
C LYS A 51 57.51 8.47 27.59
N TYR A 52 56.64 9.34 28.05
CA TYR A 52 55.84 9.14 29.27
C TYR A 52 54.37 8.78 28.96
N GLY A 53 54.02 8.69 27.64
CA GLY A 53 52.67 8.37 27.23
C GLY A 53 51.71 9.57 27.16
N ASN A 54 52.23 10.82 27.31
CA ASN A 54 51.42 12.01 27.12
C ASN A 54 51.35 12.38 25.63
N MET A 55 50.21 12.95 25.21
CA MET A 55 50.02 13.42 23.84
C MET A 55 50.97 14.58 23.53
N GLU A 56 51.88 14.42 22.56
CA GLU A 56 52.83 15.42 22.10
C GLU A 56 52.29 16.19 20.90
N SER A 57 51.76 15.49 19.91
CA SER A 57 51.11 16.11 18.74
C SER A 57 50.00 15.25 18.20
N VAL A 58 49.16 15.84 17.36
CA VAL A 58 48.10 15.17 16.60
C VAL A 58 48.18 15.62 15.16
N ASP A 59 48.47 14.69 14.26
CA ASP A 59 48.47 14.94 12.83
C ASP A 59 47.20 14.42 12.19
N THR A 60 46.57 15.19 11.32
CA THR A 60 45.42 14.74 10.54
C THR A 60 45.92 14.05 9.29
N ILE A 61 45.74 12.73 9.22
CA ILE A 61 46.11 11.89 8.07
C ILE A 61 45.05 11.99 6.97
N GLU A 62 43.75 11.97 7.36
CA GLU A 62 42.64 12.14 6.45
C GLU A 62 41.64 13.14 7.03
N GLU A 63 41.23 14.10 6.22
CA GLU A 63 40.18 15.04 6.61
C GLU A 63 38.80 14.37 6.53
N GLY A 64 38.01 14.55 7.57
CA GLY A 64 36.62 14.14 7.58
C GLY A 64 35.75 15.05 6.72
N SER A 65 34.69 14.52 6.20
CA SER A 65 33.68 15.30 5.52
C SER A 65 32.26 14.94 5.98
N LYS A 66 31.39 15.96 6.03
CA LYS A 66 29.98 15.75 6.32
C LYS A 66 29.29 14.94 5.18
N GLY A 67 28.35 14.08 5.50
CA GLY A 67 27.48 13.42 4.54
C GLY A 67 26.60 14.40 3.77
N ASN A 68 25.98 13.92 2.72
CA ASN A 68 25.10 14.72 1.89
C ASN A 68 23.74 14.95 2.56
N ASN A 69 23.06 16.02 2.17
CA ASN A 69 21.69 16.26 2.58
C ASN A 69 20.74 15.55 1.61
N ILE A 70 19.60 15.09 2.12
CA ILE A 70 18.46 14.65 1.31
C ILE A 70 17.35 15.70 1.41
N LYS A 71 16.65 15.93 0.30
CA LYS A 71 15.48 16.78 0.24
C LYS A 71 14.26 15.93 -0.10
N LEU A 72 13.31 15.88 0.81
CA LEU A 72 12.08 15.13 0.65
C LEU A 72 11.05 15.93 -0.16
N THR A 73 10.08 15.20 -0.73
CA THR A 73 8.90 15.76 -1.38
C THR A 73 7.77 16.07 -0.38
N ILE A 74 7.89 15.59 0.86
CA ILE A 74 6.94 15.86 1.94
C ILE A 74 6.83 17.37 2.17
N ASP A 75 5.59 17.87 2.15
CA ASP A 75 5.26 19.23 2.59
C ASP A 75 4.94 19.18 4.09
N LEU A 76 5.82 19.76 4.90
CA LEU A 76 5.72 19.65 6.36
C LEU A 76 4.42 20.25 6.91
N ALA A 77 3.99 21.41 6.40
CA ALA A 77 2.76 22.05 6.87
C ALA A 77 1.51 21.22 6.49
N PHE A 78 1.55 20.60 5.32
CA PHE A 78 0.50 19.69 4.87
C PHE A 78 0.53 18.40 5.69
N GLN A 79 1.70 17.82 5.94
CA GLN A 79 1.88 16.62 6.79
C GLN A 79 1.29 16.85 8.18
N ASP A 80 1.66 17.96 8.85
CA ASP A 80 1.16 18.30 10.18
C ASP A 80 -0.39 18.45 10.19
N SER A 81 -0.95 19.02 9.12
CA SER A 81 -2.39 19.16 8.97
C SER A 81 -3.08 17.80 8.80
N VAL A 82 -2.52 16.92 7.97
CA VAL A 82 -3.04 15.55 7.76
C VAL A 82 -2.97 14.74 9.05
N ASP A 83 -1.85 14.80 9.78
CA ASP A 83 -1.67 14.10 11.05
C ASP A 83 -2.71 14.56 12.09
N ALA A 84 -2.93 15.87 12.20
CA ALA A 84 -3.91 16.43 13.13
C ALA A 84 -5.35 16.01 12.78
N LEU A 85 -5.72 16.07 11.49
CA LEU A 85 -7.03 15.65 11.01
C LEU A 85 -7.24 14.15 11.21
N LEU A 86 -6.26 13.32 10.82
CA LEU A 86 -6.34 11.87 10.96
C LEU A 86 -6.57 11.48 12.42
N LYS A 87 -5.81 12.08 13.33
CA LYS A 87 -5.97 11.85 14.78
C LYS A 87 -7.33 12.30 15.30
N SER A 88 -7.81 13.45 14.87
CA SER A 88 -9.10 14.01 15.32
C SER A 88 -10.26 13.13 14.87
N TYR A 89 -10.30 12.76 13.59
CA TYR A 89 -11.37 11.92 13.04
C TYR A 89 -11.32 10.50 13.63
N PHE A 90 -10.13 9.92 13.78
CA PHE A 90 -10.03 8.57 14.34
C PHE A 90 -10.50 8.52 15.79
N ASN A 91 -10.13 9.51 16.61
CA ASN A 91 -10.65 9.61 17.97
C ASN A 91 -12.19 9.73 18.01
N SER A 92 -12.76 10.55 17.15
CA SER A 92 -14.21 10.69 17.03
C SER A 92 -14.89 9.37 16.65
N GLU A 93 -14.33 8.61 15.71
CA GLU A 93 -14.87 7.30 15.33
C GLU A 93 -14.73 6.25 16.45
N LEU A 94 -13.65 6.30 17.23
CA LEU A 94 -13.48 5.44 18.40
C LEU A 94 -14.50 5.76 19.49
N GLU A 95 -14.72 7.03 19.79
CA GLU A 95 -15.71 7.51 20.76
C GLU A 95 -17.14 7.12 20.36
N ASN A 96 -17.46 7.20 19.07
CA ASN A 96 -18.76 6.81 18.53
C ASN A 96 -18.92 5.29 18.34
N GLY A 97 -17.86 4.51 18.59
CA GLY A 97 -17.86 3.05 18.45
C GLY A 97 -17.72 2.55 17.00
N GLY A 98 -17.58 3.43 16.01
CA GLY A 98 -17.43 3.09 14.59
C GLY A 98 -16.11 2.38 14.29
N ALA A 99 -15.04 2.76 14.99
CA ALA A 99 -13.70 2.22 14.78
C ALA A 99 -13.24 1.23 15.85
N LYS A 100 -14.15 0.68 16.65
CA LYS A 100 -13.84 -0.19 17.81
C LYS A 100 -12.86 -1.33 17.51
N TYR A 101 -12.91 -1.90 16.33
CA TYR A 101 -12.08 -3.03 15.91
C TYR A 101 -11.02 -2.65 14.87
N SER A 102 -10.84 -1.35 14.60
CA SER A 102 -9.81 -0.87 13.68
C SER A 102 -8.45 -0.88 14.36
N GLU A 103 -7.48 -1.59 13.78
CA GLU A 103 -6.10 -1.66 14.28
C GLU A 103 -5.27 -0.41 13.92
N GLY A 104 -5.86 0.52 13.18
CA GLY A 104 -5.23 1.78 12.82
C GLY A 104 -5.97 2.52 11.72
N VAL A 105 -5.44 3.70 11.38
CA VAL A 105 -5.92 4.54 10.30
C VAL A 105 -4.74 5.16 9.56
N TYR A 106 -4.84 5.27 8.23
CA TYR A 106 -3.72 5.68 7.39
C TYR A 106 -4.20 6.62 6.28
N ALA A 107 -3.34 7.56 5.92
CA ALA A 107 -3.57 8.48 4.81
C ALA A 107 -2.27 8.71 4.03
N VAL A 108 -2.37 8.68 2.71
CA VAL A 108 -1.27 8.98 1.78
C VAL A 108 -1.76 10.01 0.77
N ALA A 109 -0.98 11.05 0.54
CA ALA A 109 -1.25 12.04 -0.49
C ALA A 109 -0.11 12.07 -1.51
N LEU A 110 -0.45 11.85 -2.78
CA LEU A 110 0.46 11.89 -3.92
C LEU A 110 0.11 13.02 -4.87
N ASN A 111 1.14 13.57 -5.50
CA ASN A 111 0.93 14.38 -6.71
C ASN A 111 0.84 13.41 -7.91
N PRO A 112 -0.33 13.26 -8.57
CA PRO A 112 -0.49 12.27 -9.62
C PRO A 112 0.36 12.55 -10.86
N LYS A 113 0.75 13.79 -11.10
CA LYS A 113 1.57 14.17 -12.28
C LYS A 113 3.06 13.87 -12.10
N THR A 114 3.55 13.82 -10.87
CA THR A 114 4.99 13.69 -10.59
C THR A 114 5.34 12.45 -9.79
N GLY A 115 4.35 11.76 -9.21
CA GLY A 115 4.55 10.68 -8.24
C GLY A 115 5.07 11.15 -6.87
N ALA A 116 5.24 12.46 -6.66
CA ALA A 116 5.79 12.99 -5.42
C ALA A 116 4.85 12.68 -4.24
N VAL A 117 5.40 12.12 -3.18
CA VAL A 117 4.70 11.91 -1.91
C VAL A 117 4.66 13.23 -1.16
N LEU A 118 3.47 13.75 -0.93
CA LEU A 118 3.24 15.03 -0.23
C LEU A 118 2.99 14.84 1.27
N SER A 119 2.37 13.72 1.64
CA SER A 119 2.11 13.34 3.03
C SER A 119 1.97 11.82 3.16
N MET A 120 2.48 11.29 4.28
CA MET A 120 2.30 9.90 4.73
C MET A 120 1.97 9.94 6.22
N SER A 121 0.73 9.65 6.56
CA SER A 121 0.24 9.69 7.94
C SER A 121 -0.33 8.34 8.35
N GLY A 122 -0.06 7.93 9.58
CA GLY A 122 -0.59 6.69 10.13
C GLY A 122 -0.68 6.73 11.65
N ILE A 123 -1.72 6.11 12.16
CA ILE A 123 -1.93 5.90 13.59
C ILE A 123 -2.25 4.42 13.79
N LYS A 124 -1.44 3.74 14.58
CA LYS A 124 -1.72 2.38 15.04
C LYS A 124 -2.57 2.43 16.31
N HIS A 125 -3.55 1.54 16.39
CA HIS A 125 -4.41 1.35 17.56
C HIS A 125 -4.20 -0.04 18.13
N ASP A 126 -3.73 -0.11 19.37
CA ASP A 126 -3.65 -1.36 20.10
C ASP A 126 -5.02 -1.72 20.64
N LEU A 127 -5.65 -2.76 20.10
CA LEU A 127 -6.99 -3.19 20.48
C LEU A 127 -7.10 -3.71 21.92
N LYS A 128 -5.97 -4.04 22.57
CA LYS A 128 -5.94 -4.54 23.95
C LYS A 128 -5.82 -3.43 24.97
N THR A 129 -4.97 -2.45 24.68
CA THR A 129 -4.67 -1.33 25.58
C THR A 129 -5.46 -0.08 25.25
N GLY A 130 -5.94 0.05 24.01
CA GLY A 130 -6.54 1.27 23.45
C GLY A 130 -5.52 2.35 23.12
N GLU A 131 -4.22 2.05 23.18
CA GLU A 131 -3.15 3.01 22.91
C GLU A 131 -3.09 3.38 21.42
N LEU A 132 -2.95 4.67 21.15
CA LEU A 132 -2.74 5.22 19.82
C LEU A 132 -1.30 5.69 19.66
N THR A 133 -0.58 5.12 18.69
CA THR A 133 0.82 5.47 18.40
C THR A 133 0.99 5.92 16.96
N PRO A 134 1.84 6.93 16.65
CA PRO A 134 2.17 7.30 15.28
C PRO A 134 2.79 6.11 14.52
N ASP A 135 2.34 5.88 13.29
CA ASP A 135 2.77 4.75 12.45
C ASP A 135 2.76 5.12 10.96
N SER A 136 3.54 6.12 10.57
CA SER A 136 3.64 6.51 9.15
C SER A 136 4.19 5.40 8.27
N LEU A 137 5.06 4.51 8.80
CA LEU A 137 5.59 3.37 8.06
C LEU A 137 4.49 2.34 7.73
N GLY A 138 3.44 2.25 8.54
CA GLY A 138 2.28 1.41 8.28
C GLY A 138 1.59 1.72 6.94
N THR A 139 1.81 2.90 6.36
CA THR A 139 1.31 3.23 5.02
C THR A 139 1.93 2.37 3.91
N VAL A 140 3.11 1.79 4.13
CA VAL A 140 3.83 0.94 3.18
C VAL A 140 4.01 -0.51 3.65
N THR A 141 3.77 -0.79 4.93
CA THR A 141 3.97 -2.14 5.51
C THR A 141 2.66 -2.84 5.87
N ASN A 142 1.63 -2.11 6.28
CA ASN A 142 0.35 -2.68 6.66
C ASN A 142 -0.56 -2.87 5.46
N VAL A 143 -1.31 -3.96 5.44
CA VAL A 143 -2.19 -4.32 4.33
C VAL A 143 -3.65 -4.37 4.78
N PHE A 144 -4.54 -3.90 3.92
CA PHE A 144 -5.97 -3.79 4.21
C PHE A 144 -6.79 -4.35 3.06
N VAL A 145 -7.96 -4.86 3.39
CA VAL A 145 -9.00 -5.16 2.40
C VAL A 145 -9.44 -3.84 1.75
N PRO A 146 -9.20 -3.66 0.44
CA PRO A 146 -9.39 -2.36 -0.20
C PRO A 146 -10.85 -1.97 -0.39
N GLY A 147 -11.76 -2.95 -0.47
CA GLY A 147 -13.15 -2.73 -0.79
C GLY A 147 -13.36 -2.12 -2.17
N SER A 148 -14.38 -1.31 -2.30
CA SER A 148 -14.86 -0.77 -3.59
C SER A 148 -13.86 0.11 -4.35
N VAL A 149 -12.74 0.48 -3.75
CA VAL A 149 -11.69 1.29 -4.40
C VAL A 149 -11.17 0.59 -5.67
N VAL A 150 -11.06 -0.75 -5.68
CA VAL A 150 -10.51 -1.51 -6.83
C VAL A 150 -11.46 -1.64 -8.03
N LYS A 151 -12.70 -1.22 -7.94
CA LYS A 151 -13.72 -1.46 -8.97
C LYS A 151 -13.37 -0.88 -10.35
N ALA A 152 -12.66 0.23 -10.40
CA ALA A 152 -12.20 0.77 -11.67
C ALA A 152 -11.22 -0.19 -12.36
N ALA A 153 -10.27 -0.79 -11.62
CA ALA A 153 -9.37 -1.80 -12.16
C ALA A 153 -10.12 -3.07 -12.61
N THR A 154 -11.21 -3.45 -11.93
CA THR A 154 -12.06 -4.57 -12.37
C THR A 154 -12.74 -4.26 -13.71
N ILE A 155 -13.26 -3.05 -13.90
CA ILE A 155 -13.81 -2.61 -15.18
C ILE A 155 -12.72 -2.58 -16.27
N SER A 156 -11.53 -2.05 -15.97
CA SER A 156 -10.38 -2.06 -16.88
C SER A 156 -10.03 -3.48 -17.33
N SER A 157 -9.99 -4.44 -16.39
CA SER A 157 -9.78 -5.85 -16.73
C SER A 157 -10.87 -6.40 -17.67
N GLY A 158 -12.11 -5.95 -17.49
CA GLY A 158 -13.20 -6.28 -18.40
C GLY A 158 -12.97 -5.74 -19.81
N TRP A 159 -12.47 -4.51 -19.95
CA TRP A 159 -12.14 -3.92 -21.25
C TRP A 159 -10.94 -4.59 -21.93
N GLU A 160 -9.87 -4.77 -21.22
CA GLU A 160 -8.63 -5.37 -21.72
C GLU A 160 -8.84 -6.79 -22.24
N ASN A 161 -9.73 -7.54 -21.59
CA ASN A 161 -10.02 -8.92 -21.97
C ASN A 161 -11.26 -9.07 -22.87
N GLY A 162 -11.81 -7.97 -23.41
CA GLY A 162 -12.94 -7.98 -24.34
C GLY A 162 -14.26 -8.43 -23.74
N VAL A 163 -14.39 -8.41 -22.41
CA VAL A 163 -15.64 -8.72 -21.68
C VAL A 163 -16.59 -7.54 -21.69
N LEU A 164 -16.03 -6.34 -21.58
CA LEU A 164 -16.78 -5.08 -21.64
C LEU A 164 -16.34 -4.26 -22.86
N SER A 165 -17.25 -3.44 -23.36
CA SER A 165 -17.01 -2.53 -24.47
C SER A 165 -17.52 -1.13 -24.14
N GLY A 166 -16.60 -0.16 -24.10
CA GLY A 166 -16.92 1.24 -23.80
C GLY A 166 -17.70 1.39 -22.48
N ASN A 167 -18.74 2.24 -22.49
CA ASN A 167 -19.62 2.43 -21.34
C ASN A 167 -20.79 1.43 -21.37
N GLN A 168 -20.47 0.13 -21.43
CA GLN A 168 -21.43 -0.94 -21.58
C GLN A 168 -22.48 -0.94 -20.46
N THR A 169 -23.74 -1.17 -20.85
CA THR A 169 -24.86 -1.34 -19.92
C THR A 169 -25.06 -2.81 -19.56
N LEU A 170 -25.11 -3.11 -18.27
CA LEU A 170 -25.53 -4.40 -17.72
C LEU A 170 -26.74 -4.18 -16.81
N THR A 171 -27.52 -5.24 -16.58
CA THR A 171 -28.58 -5.19 -15.59
C THR A 171 -28.00 -5.38 -14.20
N ASP A 172 -28.08 -4.35 -13.36
CA ASP A 172 -27.77 -4.47 -11.93
C ASP A 172 -28.94 -5.20 -11.26
N GLN A 173 -28.65 -6.33 -10.67
CA GLN A 173 -29.65 -7.22 -10.08
C GLN A 173 -29.00 -8.07 -9.01
N SER A 174 -29.82 -8.64 -8.12
CA SER A 174 -29.34 -9.66 -7.19
C SER A 174 -28.72 -10.84 -7.95
N ILE A 175 -27.49 -11.17 -7.67
CA ILE A 175 -26.78 -12.31 -8.25
C ILE A 175 -26.91 -13.51 -7.32
N VAL A 176 -27.48 -14.58 -7.81
CA VAL A 176 -27.69 -15.83 -7.07
C VAL A 176 -27.08 -16.97 -7.86
N PHE A 177 -26.10 -17.64 -7.30
CA PHE A 177 -25.55 -18.88 -7.82
C PHE A 177 -26.19 -20.09 -7.15
N GLN A 178 -26.17 -21.23 -7.77
CA GLN A 178 -26.70 -22.46 -7.19
C GLN A 178 -26.03 -22.77 -5.84
N GLY A 179 -26.80 -22.81 -4.78
CA GLY A 179 -26.31 -23.11 -3.42
C GLY A 179 -25.61 -21.96 -2.70
N SER A 180 -25.65 -20.73 -3.23
CA SER A 180 -25.06 -19.56 -2.58
C SER A 180 -26.10 -18.59 -2.02
N ALA A 181 -25.67 -17.77 -1.06
CA ALA A 181 -26.40 -16.57 -0.67
C ALA A 181 -26.38 -15.53 -1.81
N PRO A 182 -27.40 -14.66 -1.92
CA PRO A 182 -27.42 -13.58 -2.90
C PRO A 182 -26.29 -12.58 -2.69
N ILE A 183 -25.67 -12.15 -3.80
CA ILE A 183 -24.76 -11.01 -3.83
C ILE A 183 -25.57 -9.80 -4.33
N ASN A 184 -25.53 -8.70 -3.58
CA ASN A 184 -26.27 -7.49 -3.85
C ASN A 184 -25.36 -6.27 -3.88
N SER A 185 -25.75 -5.25 -4.63
CA SER A 185 -25.34 -3.89 -4.41
C SER A 185 -26.15 -3.31 -3.24
N TRP A 186 -25.62 -2.32 -2.54
CA TRP A 186 -26.24 -1.77 -1.30
C TRP A 186 -27.68 -1.25 -1.51
N TYR A 187 -27.99 -0.84 -2.72
CA TYR A 187 -29.28 -0.29 -3.12
C TYR A 187 -30.24 -1.31 -3.76
N THR A 188 -29.76 -2.52 -4.09
CA THR A 188 -30.57 -3.52 -4.86
C THR A 188 -31.88 -3.88 -4.14
N GLN A 189 -31.87 -3.95 -2.82
CA GLN A 189 -33.08 -4.26 -2.04
C GLN A 189 -34.11 -3.13 -2.08
N ALA A 190 -33.66 -1.87 -2.19
CA ALA A 190 -34.54 -0.71 -2.19
C ALA A 190 -35.12 -0.41 -3.57
N TYR A 191 -34.35 -0.59 -4.62
CA TYR A 191 -34.71 -0.15 -5.99
C TYR A 191 -34.94 -1.30 -6.98
N GLY A 192 -34.63 -2.55 -6.58
CA GLY A 192 -34.79 -3.71 -7.47
C GLY A 192 -33.75 -3.75 -8.58
N SER A 193 -34.08 -4.39 -9.68
CA SER A 193 -33.19 -4.57 -10.83
C SER A 193 -33.40 -3.46 -11.86
N PHE A 194 -32.33 -2.86 -12.35
CA PHE A 194 -32.38 -1.84 -13.41
C PHE A 194 -31.05 -1.80 -14.19
N PRO A 195 -31.08 -1.30 -15.45
CA PRO A 195 -29.86 -1.20 -16.25
C PRO A 195 -28.95 -0.07 -15.75
N ILE A 196 -27.64 -0.34 -15.66
CA ILE A 196 -26.62 0.66 -15.36
C ILE A 196 -25.44 0.53 -16.31
N THR A 197 -24.80 1.65 -16.62
CA THR A 197 -23.57 1.70 -17.40
C THR A 197 -22.34 1.43 -16.54
N ALA A 198 -21.16 1.20 -17.15
CA ALA A 198 -19.90 1.05 -16.42
C ALA A 198 -19.58 2.28 -15.55
N VAL A 199 -19.84 3.50 -16.04
CA VAL A 199 -19.67 4.74 -15.27
C VAL A 199 -20.62 4.76 -14.07
N GLN A 200 -21.89 4.46 -14.27
CA GLN A 200 -22.87 4.38 -13.19
C GLN A 200 -22.53 3.27 -12.17
N ALA A 201 -21.92 2.17 -12.63
CA ALA A 201 -21.47 1.11 -11.74
C ALA A 201 -20.38 1.57 -10.78
N LEU A 202 -19.50 2.48 -11.20
CA LEU A 202 -18.53 3.14 -10.32
C LEU A 202 -19.20 4.18 -9.42
N GLU A 203 -20.05 5.05 -9.98
CA GLU A 203 -20.79 6.09 -9.25
C GLU A 203 -21.61 5.51 -8.11
N TYR A 204 -22.37 4.43 -8.39
CA TYR A 204 -23.23 3.78 -7.40
C TYR A 204 -22.52 2.69 -6.60
N SER A 205 -21.25 2.45 -6.90
CA SER A 205 -20.46 1.39 -6.27
C SER A 205 -21.13 0.00 -6.38
N SER A 206 -21.55 -0.38 -7.59
CA SER A 206 -22.23 -1.66 -7.86
C SER A 206 -21.29 -2.85 -7.61
N ASN A 207 -21.67 -3.77 -6.74
CA ASN A 207 -21.01 -5.06 -6.59
C ASN A 207 -21.38 -6.01 -7.72
N THR A 208 -22.63 -6.01 -8.12
CA THR A 208 -23.18 -6.98 -9.07
C THR A 208 -22.71 -6.74 -10.50
N TYR A 209 -22.41 -5.48 -10.86
CA TYR A 209 -21.74 -5.18 -12.12
C TYR A 209 -20.33 -5.81 -12.15
N MET A 210 -19.58 -5.71 -11.06
CA MET A 210 -18.22 -6.30 -10.93
C MET A 210 -18.30 -7.83 -10.98
N VAL A 211 -19.29 -8.45 -10.33
CA VAL A 211 -19.51 -9.89 -10.38
C VAL A 211 -19.78 -10.37 -11.82
N GLN A 212 -20.62 -9.64 -12.57
CA GLN A 212 -20.90 -9.98 -13.96
C GLN A 212 -19.64 -9.81 -14.85
N THR A 213 -18.84 -8.79 -14.60
CA THR A 213 -17.53 -8.60 -15.27
C THR A 213 -16.61 -9.79 -14.97
N ALA A 214 -16.49 -10.19 -13.71
CA ALA A 214 -15.68 -11.34 -13.30
C ALA A 214 -16.19 -12.66 -13.95
N LEU A 215 -17.48 -12.88 -14.01
CA LEU A 215 -18.03 -14.04 -14.76
C LEU A 215 -17.65 -14.00 -16.23
N GLY A 216 -17.70 -12.82 -16.85
CA GLY A 216 -17.27 -12.62 -18.24
C GLY A 216 -15.80 -13.00 -18.45
N LEU A 217 -14.89 -12.68 -17.51
CA LEU A 217 -13.47 -13.10 -17.55
C LEU A 217 -13.32 -14.63 -17.50
N MET A 218 -14.27 -15.35 -16.87
CA MET A 218 -14.36 -16.81 -16.90
C MET A 218 -15.00 -17.35 -18.19
N GLY A 219 -15.45 -16.48 -19.11
CA GLY A 219 -16.18 -16.86 -20.32
C GLY A 219 -17.64 -17.25 -20.06
N GLN A 220 -18.22 -16.78 -18.95
CA GLN A 220 -19.59 -17.10 -18.58
C GLN A 220 -20.45 -15.83 -18.50
N THR A 221 -21.73 -15.96 -18.83
CA THR A 221 -22.74 -14.90 -18.68
C THR A 221 -23.70 -15.28 -17.58
N TYR A 222 -23.99 -14.33 -16.68
CA TYR A 222 -24.87 -14.58 -15.56
C TYR A 222 -26.28 -15.00 -15.99
N GLN A 223 -26.78 -16.05 -15.38
CA GLN A 223 -28.18 -16.49 -15.41
C GLN A 223 -28.64 -16.77 -13.97
N PRO A 224 -29.86 -16.41 -13.60
CA PRO A 224 -30.37 -16.66 -12.25
C PRO A 224 -30.24 -18.12 -11.82
N ASN A 225 -29.70 -18.33 -10.63
CA ASN A 225 -29.48 -19.65 -10.02
C ASN A 225 -28.61 -20.62 -10.86
N MET A 226 -27.70 -20.05 -11.68
CA MET A 226 -26.78 -20.87 -12.50
C MET A 226 -25.78 -21.67 -11.66
N PHE A 227 -25.41 -22.84 -12.16
CA PHE A 227 -24.20 -23.51 -11.74
C PHE A 227 -23.01 -22.86 -12.45
N VAL A 228 -21.94 -22.56 -11.69
CA VAL A 228 -20.73 -21.95 -12.24
C VAL A 228 -19.66 -23.02 -12.46
N GLY A 229 -19.27 -23.20 -13.71
CA GLY A 229 -18.10 -24.02 -14.05
C GLY A 229 -16.80 -23.33 -13.66
N THR A 230 -15.89 -24.03 -13.00
CA THR A 230 -14.63 -23.45 -12.46
C THR A 230 -13.40 -23.77 -13.31
N SER A 231 -13.54 -24.36 -14.48
CA SER A 231 -12.40 -24.73 -15.35
C SER A 231 -11.51 -23.54 -15.75
N ASN A 232 -12.06 -22.35 -15.85
CA ASN A 232 -11.36 -21.13 -16.23
C ASN A 232 -11.07 -20.20 -15.03
N LEU A 233 -11.24 -20.68 -13.80
CA LEU A 233 -11.10 -19.84 -12.59
C LEU A 233 -9.69 -19.28 -12.43
N GLU A 234 -8.67 -20.12 -12.62
CA GLU A 234 -7.27 -19.73 -12.50
C GLU A 234 -6.92 -18.64 -13.53
N SER A 235 -7.20 -18.90 -14.80
CA SER A 235 -6.96 -17.92 -15.87
C SER A 235 -7.71 -16.61 -15.67
N ALA A 236 -8.95 -16.66 -15.16
CA ALA A 236 -9.73 -15.45 -14.87
C ALA A 236 -9.16 -14.65 -13.69
N MET A 237 -8.68 -15.32 -12.64
CA MET A 237 -7.99 -14.65 -11.53
C MET A 237 -6.67 -14.03 -11.98
N GLU A 238 -5.91 -14.72 -12.83
CA GLU A 238 -4.67 -14.17 -13.42
C GLU A 238 -4.94 -12.90 -14.22
N LYS A 239 -5.96 -12.88 -15.07
CA LYS A 239 -6.38 -11.71 -15.84
C LYS A 239 -6.74 -10.54 -14.92
N LEU A 240 -7.56 -10.80 -13.91
CA LEU A 240 -7.96 -9.77 -12.95
C LEU A 240 -6.75 -9.19 -12.19
N ARG A 241 -5.87 -10.06 -11.68
CA ARG A 241 -4.68 -9.65 -10.93
C ARG A 241 -3.60 -9.02 -11.82
N SER A 242 -3.50 -9.42 -13.09
CA SER A 242 -2.60 -8.77 -14.06
C SER A 242 -2.97 -7.31 -14.21
N THR A 243 -4.23 -7.01 -14.52
CA THR A 243 -4.71 -5.62 -14.61
C THR A 243 -4.54 -4.87 -13.27
N PHE A 244 -4.83 -5.51 -12.13
CA PHE A 244 -4.60 -4.90 -10.82
C PHE A 244 -3.12 -4.53 -10.63
N GLY A 245 -2.19 -5.41 -11.06
CA GLY A 245 -0.75 -5.17 -11.04
C GLY A 245 -0.29 -4.01 -11.92
N GLU A 246 -0.92 -3.80 -13.07
CA GLU A 246 -0.65 -2.67 -13.97
C GLU A 246 -0.98 -1.32 -13.31
N TYR A 247 -1.96 -1.30 -12.41
CA TYR A 247 -2.28 -0.16 -11.56
C TYR A 247 -1.44 -0.09 -10.27
N GLY A 248 -0.48 -1.01 -10.06
CA GLY A 248 0.38 -1.05 -8.88
C GLY A 248 -0.17 -1.84 -7.69
N LEU A 249 -1.34 -2.48 -7.80
CA LEU A 249 -1.91 -3.30 -6.74
C LEU A 249 -1.24 -4.67 -6.69
N GLY A 250 -0.74 -5.08 -5.53
CA GLY A 250 -0.04 -6.36 -5.37
C GLY A 250 1.42 -6.37 -5.85
N THR A 251 1.98 -5.20 -6.17
CA THR A 251 3.37 -5.01 -6.59
C THR A 251 4.08 -3.96 -5.73
N ALA A 252 5.41 -3.94 -5.75
CA ALA A 252 6.17 -2.89 -5.09
C ALA A 252 5.88 -1.54 -5.75
N THR A 253 5.67 -0.49 -4.96
CA THR A 253 5.49 0.88 -5.48
C THR A 253 6.81 1.51 -5.88
N GLY A 254 7.92 0.96 -5.38
CA GLY A 254 9.26 1.51 -5.60
C GLY A 254 9.55 2.76 -4.75
N ILE A 255 8.77 2.98 -3.69
CA ILE A 255 9.08 4.03 -2.73
C ILE A 255 10.46 3.81 -2.11
N ASP A 256 11.20 4.86 -1.94
CA ASP A 256 12.54 4.87 -1.37
C ASP A 256 12.54 4.74 0.16
N LEU A 257 11.88 3.68 0.64
CA LEU A 257 11.84 3.25 2.04
C LEU A 257 12.17 1.76 2.14
N PRO A 258 12.84 1.32 3.22
CA PRO A 258 13.08 -0.09 3.46
C PRO A 258 11.78 -0.81 3.85
N ASP A 259 11.76 -2.13 3.62
CA ASP A 259 10.73 -3.03 4.13
C ASP A 259 9.31 -2.78 3.57
N GLU A 260 9.21 -2.31 2.31
CA GLU A 260 7.92 -2.17 1.61
C GLU A 260 7.22 -3.52 1.45
N SER A 261 5.92 -3.57 1.77
CA SER A 261 5.06 -4.73 1.51
C SER A 261 4.47 -4.65 0.10
N THR A 262 4.51 -5.77 -0.62
CA THR A 262 3.85 -5.90 -1.93
C THR A 262 2.36 -6.26 -1.82
N GLY A 263 1.76 -6.18 -0.64
CA GLY A 263 0.39 -6.60 -0.39
C GLY A 263 0.30 -8.06 0.10
N PHE A 264 -0.89 -8.50 0.41
CA PHE A 264 -1.20 -9.89 0.73
C PHE A 264 -2.12 -10.46 -0.36
N VAL A 265 -1.54 -11.25 -1.26
CA VAL A 265 -2.21 -11.84 -2.43
C VAL A 265 -2.17 -13.35 -2.28
N PRO A 266 -3.21 -13.99 -1.72
CA PRO A 266 -3.24 -15.43 -1.47
C PRO A 266 -3.11 -16.24 -2.75
N LYS A 267 -2.27 -17.29 -2.73
CA LYS A 267 -2.10 -18.20 -3.86
C LYS A 267 -3.26 -19.19 -4.01
N GLU A 268 -3.85 -19.59 -2.88
CA GLU A 268 -4.99 -20.49 -2.86
C GLU A 268 -6.29 -19.68 -2.70
N TYR A 269 -7.28 -19.97 -3.52
CA TYR A 269 -8.56 -19.29 -3.53
C TYR A 269 -9.67 -20.17 -4.11
N SER A 270 -10.87 -19.91 -3.66
CA SER A 270 -12.10 -20.50 -4.18
C SER A 270 -12.77 -19.59 -5.22
N PHE A 271 -13.80 -20.10 -5.87
CA PHE A 271 -14.68 -19.27 -6.71
C PHE A 271 -15.26 -18.08 -5.93
N ALA A 272 -15.68 -18.28 -4.69
CA ALA A 272 -16.20 -17.20 -3.86
C ALA A 272 -15.16 -16.10 -3.62
N ASN A 273 -13.89 -16.48 -3.35
CA ASN A 273 -12.81 -15.53 -3.20
C ASN A 273 -12.55 -14.72 -4.48
N TYR A 274 -12.56 -15.40 -5.64
CA TYR A 274 -12.41 -14.75 -6.94
C TYR A 274 -13.50 -13.70 -7.18
N ILE A 275 -14.77 -14.07 -6.98
CA ILE A 275 -15.92 -13.17 -7.17
C ILE A 275 -15.84 -11.96 -6.21
N THR A 276 -15.50 -12.20 -4.94
CA THR A 276 -15.39 -11.11 -3.96
C THR A 276 -14.18 -10.23 -4.21
N ASN A 277 -13.11 -10.76 -4.82
CA ASN A 277 -11.94 -9.97 -5.22
C ASN A 277 -12.28 -8.89 -6.26
N ALA A 278 -13.25 -9.18 -7.15
CA ALA A 278 -13.69 -8.22 -8.16
C ALA A 278 -14.28 -6.90 -7.58
N PHE A 279 -14.71 -6.91 -6.32
CA PHE A 279 -15.13 -5.70 -5.60
C PHE A 279 -14.34 -5.46 -4.30
N GLY A 280 -13.12 -6.03 -4.24
CA GLY A 280 -12.10 -5.69 -3.26
C GLY A 280 -12.25 -6.35 -1.89
N GLN A 281 -12.80 -7.57 -1.82
CA GLN A 281 -12.99 -8.27 -0.54
C GLN A 281 -12.18 -9.58 -0.43
N PHE A 282 -10.98 -9.61 -1.01
CA PHE A 282 -10.10 -10.78 -0.89
C PHE A 282 -8.61 -10.42 -0.82
N ASP A 283 -7.99 -9.93 -1.92
CA ASP A 283 -6.60 -9.48 -1.88
C ASP A 283 -6.48 -8.20 -1.04
N ASN A 284 -5.37 -8.03 -0.32
CA ASN A 284 -5.14 -6.90 0.56
C ASN A 284 -3.95 -6.07 0.07
N TYR A 285 -4.07 -4.75 0.16
CA TYR A 285 -3.06 -3.82 -0.35
C TYR A 285 -2.68 -2.78 0.69
N THR A 286 -1.47 -2.21 0.53
CA THR A 286 -1.02 -1.13 1.39
C THR A 286 -1.72 0.20 1.04
N PRO A 287 -1.83 1.15 1.98
CA PRO A 287 -2.31 2.50 1.69
C PRO A 287 -1.53 3.19 0.56
N MET A 288 -0.21 2.95 0.47
CA MET A 288 0.63 3.48 -0.61
C MET A 288 0.26 2.89 -1.97
N GLN A 289 0.04 1.57 -2.06
CA GLN A 289 -0.43 0.94 -3.31
C GLN A 289 -1.80 1.50 -3.74
N LEU A 290 -2.72 1.72 -2.80
CA LEU A 290 -4.02 2.32 -3.10
C LEU A 290 -3.89 3.77 -3.57
N ALA A 291 -2.97 4.55 -2.98
CA ALA A 291 -2.68 5.90 -3.43
C ALA A 291 -2.06 5.94 -4.83
N GLN A 292 -1.11 5.04 -5.14
CA GLN A 292 -0.55 4.88 -6.48
C GLN A 292 -1.61 4.50 -7.50
N TYR A 293 -2.46 3.52 -7.17
CA TYR A 293 -3.60 3.12 -7.99
C TYR A 293 -4.50 4.31 -8.38
N VAL A 294 -4.90 5.11 -7.41
CA VAL A 294 -5.74 6.29 -7.66
C VAL A 294 -4.99 7.36 -8.44
N ALA A 295 -3.67 7.54 -8.17
CA ALA A 295 -2.83 8.47 -8.91
C ALA A 295 -2.68 8.06 -10.39
N THR A 296 -2.54 6.75 -10.67
CA THR A 296 -2.50 6.21 -12.04
C THR A 296 -3.78 6.54 -12.80
N ILE A 297 -4.97 6.32 -12.20
CA ILE A 297 -6.24 6.70 -12.80
C ILE A 297 -6.32 8.21 -13.05
N ALA A 298 -5.88 9.02 -12.09
CA ALA A 298 -5.93 10.49 -12.19
C ALA A 298 -4.95 11.09 -13.19
N ASN A 299 -3.99 10.32 -13.66
CA ASN A 299 -2.94 10.73 -14.62
C ASN A 299 -3.11 10.10 -16.01
N ASP A 300 -4.24 9.46 -16.25
CA ASP A 300 -4.56 8.75 -17.52
C ASP A 300 -3.61 7.57 -17.85
N GLY A 301 -2.98 6.96 -16.81
CA GLY A 301 -2.10 5.79 -16.93
C GLY A 301 -0.62 6.09 -16.89
#